data_a15aafc5fe48fd6c38f51bb1e82fb894
#
_entry.id   a15aafc5fe48fd6c38f51bb1e82fb894
#
_cell.length_a   1.000
_cell.length_b   1.000
_cell.length_c   1.000
_cell.angle_alpha   90.00
_cell.angle_beta   90.00
_cell.angle_gamma   90.00
#
_symmetry.space_group_name_H-M   'P 1'
#
loop_
_entity.id
_entity.type
_entity.pdbx_description
1 polymer ?
#
loop_
_entity_poly.entity_id
_entity_poly.type
_entity_poly.pdbx_seq_one_letter_code
_entity_poly.pdbx_strand_id
1 'polypeptide(L)'
;MTKVNDIRYTIGKGYVEGTFENEENEFVKKAYAEIARVNEELFNKIPYKVEFTEADLYTNAKDMRKEVLETGVIKIYTGWSGHPYLTQEQNNMGRAVHDVWAHLVCGCPFNFEGEYNAYLEQRKYYPEWTWRVLFAEIPGQTSAYYYKQDFSYDQRAFEAPQEWLDMCEELQQDYSHNSILKGLLHKA
;
A
#
# COMPACT_ATOMS: atom_id res chain seq x y z
N MET A 1 5.85 0.85 25.60
CA MET A 1 5.32 0.87 24.21
C MET A 1 4.80 -0.54 23.92
N THR A 2 3.82 -0.72 23.04
CA THR A 2 3.44 -2.06 22.61
C THR A 2 4.44 -2.56 21.58
N LYS A 3 4.62 -3.89 21.44
CA LYS A 3 5.54 -4.48 20.43
C LYS A 3 5.28 -3.96 19.02
N VAL A 4 4.01 -3.80 18.63
CA VAL A 4 3.59 -3.20 17.35
C VAL A 4 4.14 -1.79 17.16
N ASN A 5 4.07 -0.96 18.20
CA ASN A 5 4.61 0.40 18.16
C ASN A 5 6.13 0.40 18.01
N ASP A 6 6.82 -0.56 18.62
CA ASP A 6 8.28 -0.68 18.52
C ASP A 6 8.69 -1.12 17.11
N ILE A 7 7.98 -2.10 16.49
CA ILE A 7 8.19 -2.51 15.10
C ILE A 7 7.96 -1.33 14.15
N ARG A 8 6.80 -0.70 14.23
CA ARG A 8 6.44 0.44 13.39
C ARG A 8 7.44 1.59 13.52
N TYR A 9 7.87 1.91 14.74
CA TYR A 9 8.86 2.95 14.98
C TYR A 9 10.21 2.59 14.34
N THR A 10 10.67 1.35 14.49
CA THR A 10 11.93 0.86 13.92
C THR A 10 11.94 0.96 12.41
N ILE A 11 10.86 0.48 11.75
CA ILE A 11 10.71 0.55 10.29
C ILE A 11 10.62 2.00 9.83
N GLY A 12 9.79 2.83 10.48
CA GLY A 12 9.62 4.23 10.11
C GLY A 12 10.88 5.05 10.26
N LYS A 13 11.61 4.87 11.35
CA LYS A 13 12.92 5.49 11.54
C LYS A 13 13.92 5.03 10.48
N GLY A 14 13.99 3.73 10.22
CA GLY A 14 14.85 3.18 9.18
C GLY A 14 14.49 3.71 7.79
N TYR A 15 13.20 3.82 7.46
CA TYR A 15 12.75 4.39 6.19
C TYR A 15 13.23 5.85 6.00
N VAL A 16 13.06 6.69 7.04
CA VAL A 16 13.34 8.13 6.95
C VAL A 16 14.84 8.43 7.07
N GLU A 17 15.54 7.78 8.00
CA GLU A 17 16.92 8.11 8.38
C GLU A 17 17.96 7.09 7.89
N GLY A 18 17.53 5.92 7.45
CA GLY A 18 18.41 4.85 6.99
C GLY A 18 19.09 5.14 5.66
N THR A 19 20.19 4.43 5.41
CA THR A 19 20.87 4.38 4.11
C THR A 19 20.75 2.97 3.56
N PHE A 20 20.42 2.84 2.27
CA PHE A 20 20.22 1.55 1.62
C PHE A 20 21.18 1.44 0.43
N GLU A 21 22.00 0.39 0.38
CA GLU A 21 22.96 0.14 -0.72
C GLU A 21 22.27 -0.04 -2.08
N ASN A 22 21.02 -0.50 -2.04
CA ASN A 22 20.20 -0.77 -3.23
C ASN A 22 19.17 0.34 -3.52
N GLU A 23 19.28 1.50 -2.86
CA GLU A 23 18.38 2.62 -3.12
C GLU A 23 18.57 3.12 -4.55
N GLU A 24 17.46 3.25 -5.27
CA GLU A 24 17.41 3.74 -6.65
C GLU A 24 18.33 3.02 -7.65
N ASN A 25 18.69 1.77 -7.38
CA ASN A 25 19.50 0.98 -8.32
C ASN A 25 18.65 0.40 -9.48
N GLU A 26 19.33 -0.21 -10.47
CA GLU A 26 18.67 -0.80 -11.64
C GLU A 26 17.70 -1.96 -11.30
N PHE A 27 17.95 -2.70 -10.21
CA PHE A 27 17.02 -3.72 -9.75
C PHE A 27 15.72 -3.10 -9.23
N VAL A 28 15.83 -2.09 -8.37
CA VAL A 28 14.69 -1.37 -7.80
C VAL A 28 13.89 -0.67 -8.90
N LYS A 29 14.57 -0.05 -9.87
CA LYS A 29 13.92 0.55 -11.04
C LYS A 29 13.11 -0.47 -11.85
N LYS A 30 13.67 -1.67 -12.09
CA LYS A 30 12.93 -2.76 -12.76
C LYS A 30 11.74 -3.24 -11.94
N ALA A 31 11.90 -3.33 -10.60
CA ALA A 31 10.82 -3.73 -9.72
C ALA A 31 9.65 -2.74 -9.79
N TYR A 32 9.91 -1.43 -9.78
CA TYR A 32 8.86 -0.42 -9.93
C TYR A 32 8.21 -0.43 -11.31
N ALA A 33 8.97 -0.71 -12.38
CA ALA A 33 8.38 -0.87 -13.70
C ALA A 33 7.41 -2.06 -13.75
N GLU A 34 7.75 -3.18 -13.11
CA GLU A 34 6.87 -4.34 -13.02
C GLU A 34 5.66 -4.08 -12.09
N ILE A 35 5.87 -3.42 -10.95
CA ILE A 35 4.80 -3.00 -10.05
C ILE A 35 3.82 -2.07 -10.81
N ALA A 36 4.31 -1.10 -11.56
CA ALA A 36 3.46 -0.21 -12.36
C ALA A 36 2.64 -0.97 -13.41
N ARG A 37 3.26 -1.95 -14.10
CA ARG A 37 2.56 -2.79 -15.08
C ARG A 37 1.44 -3.60 -14.44
N VAL A 38 1.70 -4.22 -13.29
CA VAL A 38 0.69 -5.00 -12.55
C VAL A 38 -0.41 -4.08 -12.01
N ASN A 39 -0.05 -2.88 -11.50
CA ASN A 39 -1.02 -1.89 -11.05
C ASN A 39 -1.97 -1.47 -12.18
N GLU A 40 -1.47 -1.24 -13.39
CA GLU A 40 -2.30 -0.92 -14.55
C GLU A 40 -3.29 -2.06 -14.88
N GLU A 41 -2.83 -3.31 -14.88
CA GLU A 41 -3.68 -4.47 -15.10
C GLU A 41 -4.78 -4.62 -14.04
N LEU A 42 -4.45 -4.39 -12.77
CA LEU A 42 -5.39 -4.48 -11.65
C LEU A 42 -6.34 -3.27 -11.64
N PHE A 43 -5.84 -2.08 -11.96
CA PHE A 43 -6.66 -0.87 -12.07
C PHE A 43 -7.77 -1.02 -13.11
N ASN A 44 -7.44 -1.57 -14.28
CA ASN A 44 -8.41 -1.83 -15.35
C ASN A 44 -9.47 -2.88 -14.98
N LYS A 45 -9.28 -3.63 -13.88
CA LYS A 45 -10.24 -4.60 -13.34
C LYS A 45 -11.08 -4.06 -12.18
N ILE A 46 -10.88 -2.80 -11.78
CA ILE A 46 -11.66 -2.18 -10.69
C ILE A 46 -13.12 -2.04 -11.16
N PRO A 47 -14.09 -2.65 -10.44
CA PRO A 47 -15.49 -2.61 -10.86
C PRO A 47 -16.24 -1.36 -10.41
N TYR A 48 -15.54 -0.39 -9.85
CA TYR A 48 -16.07 0.86 -9.33
C TYR A 48 -15.58 2.05 -10.15
N LYS A 49 -16.35 3.12 -10.19
CA LYS A 49 -15.85 4.38 -10.74
C LYS A 49 -14.75 4.93 -9.80
N VAL A 50 -13.56 5.18 -10.34
CA VAL A 50 -12.46 5.81 -9.63
C VAL A 50 -12.47 7.31 -9.90
N GLU A 51 -12.47 8.11 -8.84
CA GLU A 51 -12.31 9.56 -8.90
C GLU A 51 -11.05 9.96 -8.13
N PHE A 52 -10.18 10.73 -8.78
CA PHE A 52 -8.97 11.27 -8.15
C PHE A 52 -9.26 12.63 -7.54
N THR A 53 -8.77 12.87 -6.30
CA THR A 53 -9.04 14.08 -5.53
C THR A 53 -7.84 14.50 -4.70
N GLU A 54 -7.67 15.80 -4.51
CA GLU A 54 -6.65 16.36 -3.59
C GLU A 54 -7.13 16.37 -2.12
N ALA A 55 -8.39 16.07 -1.87
CA ALA A 55 -8.92 15.96 -0.51
C ALA A 55 -8.73 14.55 0.04
N ASP A 56 -8.09 14.41 1.19
CA ASP A 56 -8.06 13.18 1.97
C ASP A 56 -9.41 13.01 2.69
N LEU A 57 -10.26 12.15 2.13
CA LEU A 57 -11.67 12.03 2.52
C LEU A 57 -11.93 10.90 3.49
N TYR A 58 -11.05 9.88 3.55
CA TYR A 58 -11.30 8.68 4.32
C TYR A 58 -10.38 8.60 5.54
N THR A 59 -10.94 8.75 6.72
CA THR A 59 -10.21 8.58 7.98
C THR A 59 -10.10 7.11 8.42
N ASN A 60 -10.90 6.22 7.82
CA ASN A 60 -10.87 4.78 8.10
C ASN A 60 -11.47 3.97 6.93
N ALA A 61 -11.03 2.73 6.79
CA ALA A 61 -11.45 1.83 5.73
C ALA A 61 -12.95 1.46 5.79
N LYS A 62 -13.59 1.49 6.98
CA LYS A 62 -14.99 1.15 7.13
C LYS A 62 -15.90 2.19 6.47
N ASP A 63 -15.61 3.47 6.67
CA ASP A 63 -16.39 4.56 6.09
C ASP A 63 -16.18 4.62 4.56
N MET A 64 -14.94 4.41 4.10
CA MET A 64 -14.66 4.25 2.67
C MET A 64 -15.50 3.13 2.06
N ARG A 65 -15.49 1.93 2.66
CA ARG A 65 -16.27 0.78 2.17
C ARG A 65 -17.76 1.07 2.12
N LYS A 66 -18.29 1.72 3.13
CA LYS A 66 -19.71 2.10 3.18
C LYS A 66 -20.07 3.02 2.02
N GLU A 67 -19.30 4.10 1.83
CA GLU A 67 -19.55 5.06 0.75
C GLU A 67 -19.44 4.39 -0.64
N VAL A 68 -18.42 3.58 -0.87
CA VAL A 68 -18.24 2.91 -2.16
C VAL A 68 -19.38 1.94 -2.46
N LEU A 69 -19.86 1.18 -1.45
CA LEU A 69 -20.99 0.27 -1.64
C LEU A 69 -22.31 1.00 -1.89
N GLU A 70 -22.50 2.18 -1.32
CA GLU A 70 -23.70 3.00 -1.52
C GLU A 70 -23.70 3.75 -2.84
N THR A 71 -22.52 4.22 -3.29
CA THR A 71 -22.40 5.14 -4.45
C THR A 71 -21.87 4.50 -5.71
N GLY A 72 -21.14 3.39 -5.60
CA GLY A 72 -20.39 2.80 -6.71
C GLY A 72 -19.14 3.60 -7.11
N VAL A 73 -18.73 4.59 -6.29
CA VAL A 73 -17.60 5.48 -6.57
C VAL A 73 -16.58 5.37 -5.44
N ILE A 74 -15.31 5.19 -5.80
CA ILE A 74 -14.17 5.31 -4.88
C ILE A 74 -13.38 6.57 -5.19
N LYS A 75 -13.08 7.37 -4.17
CA LYS A 75 -12.29 8.60 -4.27
C LYS A 75 -10.88 8.32 -3.77
N ILE A 76 -9.89 8.58 -4.62
CA ILE A 76 -8.48 8.30 -4.35
C ILE A 76 -7.74 9.60 -4.12
N TYR A 77 -7.08 9.71 -2.98
CA TYR A 77 -6.25 10.87 -2.64
C TYR A 77 -5.00 10.94 -3.52
N THR A 78 -4.75 12.12 -4.14
CA THR A 78 -3.62 12.35 -5.06
C THR A 78 -2.56 13.28 -4.49
N GLY A 79 -2.74 13.78 -3.29
CA GLY A 79 -1.72 14.58 -2.61
C GLY A 79 -0.43 13.78 -2.34
N TRP A 80 0.62 14.48 -1.96
CA TRP A 80 1.93 13.91 -1.71
C TRP A 80 2.42 13.04 -2.89
N SER A 81 2.85 13.70 -3.94
CA SER A 81 3.38 13.13 -5.18
C SER A 81 4.89 13.36 -5.27
N GLY A 82 5.57 12.63 -6.14
CA GLY A 82 7.00 12.79 -6.36
C GLY A 82 7.77 11.50 -6.09
N HIS A 83 7.29 10.40 -6.67
CA HIS A 83 7.99 9.11 -6.59
C HIS A 83 9.19 9.08 -7.55
N PRO A 84 10.37 8.51 -7.17
CA PRO A 84 11.57 8.48 -8.01
C PRO A 84 11.39 7.80 -9.38
N TYR A 85 10.54 6.76 -9.46
CA TYR A 85 10.39 5.94 -10.67
C TYR A 85 8.98 5.85 -11.25
N LEU A 86 7.96 6.30 -10.51
CA LEU A 86 6.59 6.28 -10.98
C LEU A 86 6.17 7.67 -11.46
N THR A 87 5.49 7.73 -12.61
CA THR A 87 4.75 8.94 -12.98
C THR A 87 3.61 9.20 -12.01
N GLN A 88 3.10 10.42 -11.97
CA GLN A 88 1.94 10.75 -11.14
C GLN A 88 0.74 9.85 -11.43
N GLU A 89 0.51 9.54 -12.69
CA GLU A 89 -0.57 8.66 -13.13
C GLU A 89 -0.37 7.23 -12.61
N GLN A 90 0.84 6.67 -12.76
CA GLN A 90 1.18 5.33 -12.26
C GLN A 90 1.05 5.25 -10.72
N ASN A 91 1.51 6.28 -10.02
CA ASN A 91 1.38 6.36 -8.57
C ASN A 91 -0.10 6.41 -8.13
N ASN A 92 -0.92 7.20 -8.83
CA ASN A 92 -2.36 7.29 -8.57
C ASN A 92 -3.08 5.95 -8.84
N MET A 93 -2.71 5.25 -9.92
CA MET A 93 -3.23 3.89 -10.20
C MET A 93 -2.83 2.91 -9.08
N GLY A 94 -1.58 2.97 -8.61
CA GLY A 94 -1.11 2.14 -7.49
C GLY A 94 -1.91 2.36 -6.21
N ARG A 95 -2.22 3.61 -5.87
CA ARG A 95 -3.08 3.96 -4.73
C ARG A 95 -4.50 3.41 -4.91
N ALA A 96 -5.10 3.56 -6.09
CA ALA A 96 -6.42 3.02 -6.36
C ALA A 96 -6.46 1.49 -6.25
N VAL A 97 -5.43 0.81 -6.76
CA VAL A 97 -5.27 -0.64 -6.62
C VAL A 97 -5.15 -1.04 -5.15
N HIS A 98 -4.33 -0.33 -4.37
CA HIS A 98 -4.16 -0.56 -2.95
C HIS A 98 -5.48 -0.40 -2.19
N ASP A 99 -6.15 0.73 -2.35
CA ASP A 99 -7.39 1.03 -1.63
C ASP A 99 -8.51 0.04 -1.99
N VAL A 100 -8.63 -0.34 -3.26
CA VAL A 100 -9.66 -1.30 -3.69
C VAL A 100 -9.34 -2.72 -3.23
N TRP A 101 -8.17 -3.24 -3.58
CA TRP A 101 -7.91 -4.67 -3.39
C TRP A 101 -7.58 -5.03 -1.95
N ALA A 102 -6.96 -4.13 -1.19
CA ALA A 102 -6.60 -4.38 0.19
C ALA A 102 -7.66 -3.89 1.19
N HIS A 103 -8.03 -2.62 1.12
CA HIS A 103 -8.93 -2.05 2.12
C HIS A 103 -10.40 -2.30 1.81
N LEU A 104 -10.83 -2.10 0.56
CA LEU A 104 -12.24 -2.29 0.19
C LEU A 104 -12.58 -3.78 0.13
N VAL A 105 -11.80 -4.59 -0.58
CA VAL A 105 -12.10 -6.02 -0.81
C VAL A 105 -11.74 -6.90 0.38
N CYS A 106 -10.51 -6.81 0.88
CA CYS A 106 -10.06 -7.65 2.00
C CYS A 106 -10.48 -7.08 3.35
N GLY A 107 -10.73 -5.77 3.44
CA GLY A 107 -11.20 -5.13 4.67
C GLY A 107 -10.09 -4.81 5.66
N CYS A 108 -8.85 -4.74 5.20
CA CYS A 108 -7.73 -4.31 6.03
C CYS A 108 -7.97 -2.87 6.54
N PRO A 109 -7.76 -2.58 7.82
CA PRO A 109 -7.92 -1.24 8.36
C PRO A 109 -6.74 -0.32 7.99
N PHE A 110 -6.91 1.01 8.12
CA PHE A 110 -5.89 2.03 7.88
C PHE A 110 -4.94 2.22 9.08
N ASN A 111 -4.49 1.16 9.69
CA ASN A 111 -3.46 1.21 10.73
C ASN A 111 -2.27 0.34 10.31
N PHE A 112 -1.17 0.41 11.03
CA PHE A 112 0.05 -0.28 10.62
C PHE A 112 -0.13 -1.80 10.44
N GLU A 113 -0.86 -2.48 11.35
CA GLU A 113 -1.15 -3.91 11.20
C GLU A 113 -2.03 -4.17 9.98
N GLY A 114 -2.99 -3.28 9.72
CA GLY A 114 -3.84 -3.34 8.54
C GLY A 114 -3.05 -3.15 7.25
N GLU A 115 -2.13 -2.20 7.21
CA GLU A 115 -1.25 -1.96 6.05
C GLU A 115 -0.29 -3.12 5.78
N TYR A 116 0.24 -3.74 6.84
CA TYR A 116 1.03 -4.96 6.66
C TYR A 116 0.18 -6.11 6.08
N ASN A 117 -1.04 -6.30 6.57
CA ASN A 117 -1.94 -7.30 6.02
C ASN A 117 -2.45 -6.93 4.61
N ALA A 118 -2.63 -5.64 4.32
CA ALA A 118 -2.89 -5.13 2.98
C ALA A 118 -1.76 -5.50 2.01
N TYR A 119 -0.51 -5.32 2.42
CA TYR A 119 0.65 -5.77 1.67
C TYR A 119 0.63 -7.30 1.43
N LEU A 120 0.34 -8.11 2.46
CA LEU A 120 0.27 -9.57 2.35
C LEU A 120 -0.81 -10.02 1.34
N GLU A 121 -1.96 -9.35 1.31
CA GLU A 121 -3.01 -9.64 0.34
C GLU A 121 -2.62 -9.14 -1.06
N GLN A 122 -2.08 -7.95 -1.16
CA GLN A 122 -1.75 -7.34 -2.44
C GLN A 122 -0.56 -8.04 -3.11
N ARG A 123 0.50 -8.41 -2.37
CA ARG A 123 1.69 -9.07 -2.94
C ARG A 123 1.39 -10.34 -3.74
N LYS A 124 0.26 -11.00 -3.49
CA LYS A 124 -0.17 -12.22 -4.22
C LYS A 124 -0.36 -11.98 -5.73
N TYR A 125 -0.53 -10.74 -6.15
CA TYR A 125 -0.69 -10.34 -7.56
C TYR A 125 0.64 -9.98 -8.22
N TYR A 126 1.73 -9.86 -7.47
CA TYR A 126 3.03 -9.39 -7.95
C TYR A 126 4.06 -10.52 -7.91
N PRO A 127 5.03 -10.54 -8.84
CA PRO A 127 6.14 -11.49 -8.79
C PRO A 127 6.91 -11.38 -7.46
N GLU A 128 7.31 -12.52 -6.89
CA GLU A 128 7.97 -12.59 -5.58
C GLU A 128 9.21 -11.70 -5.47
N TRP A 129 9.98 -11.59 -6.56
CA TRP A 129 11.18 -10.77 -6.60
C TRP A 129 10.92 -9.25 -6.40
N THR A 130 9.65 -8.78 -6.50
CA THR A 130 9.26 -7.38 -6.24
C THR A 130 8.77 -7.16 -4.80
N TRP A 131 8.55 -8.21 -4.01
CA TRP A 131 7.84 -8.09 -2.74
C TRP A 131 8.51 -7.20 -1.71
N ARG A 132 9.85 -7.19 -1.65
CA ARG A 132 10.57 -6.32 -0.71
C ARG A 132 10.52 -4.85 -1.13
N VAL A 133 10.44 -4.57 -2.43
CA VAL A 133 10.20 -3.21 -2.93
C VAL A 133 8.75 -2.78 -2.64
N LEU A 134 7.79 -3.67 -2.85
CA LEU A 134 6.38 -3.42 -2.51
C LEU A 134 6.18 -3.23 -0.99
N PHE A 135 6.97 -3.91 -0.15
CA PHE A 135 6.96 -3.70 1.29
C PHE A 135 7.44 -2.29 1.66
N ALA A 136 8.49 -1.79 1.04
CA ALA A 136 8.94 -0.41 1.24
C ALA A 136 7.84 0.59 0.87
N GLU A 137 7.09 0.31 -0.18
CA GLU A 137 6.01 1.17 -0.70
C GLU A 137 4.76 1.19 0.20
N ILE A 138 4.40 0.11 0.86
CA ILE A 138 3.17 -0.01 1.65
C ILE A 138 3.49 0.08 3.16
N PRO A 139 3.94 -0.95 3.88
CA PRO A 139 4.24 -0.84 5.30
C PRO A 139 5.35 0.15 5.63
N GLY A 140 6.35 0.28 4.73
CA GLY A 140 7.46 1.20 4.92
C GLY A 140 7.00 2.66 4.94
N GLN A 141 6.25 3.11 3.96
CA GLN A 141 5.72 4.48 3.89
C GLN A 141 4.75 4.77 5.04
N THR A 142 3.86 3.84 5.35
CA THR A 142 2.95 3.99 6.49
C THR A 142 3.72 4.14 7.80
N SER A 143 4.78 3.35 7.99
CA SER A 143 5.65 3.47 9.17
C SER A 143 6.36 4.83 9.23
N ALA A 144 6.84 5.32 8.08
CA ALA A 144 7.48 6.63 7.99
C ALA A 144 6.51 7.76 8.36
N TYR A 145 5.28 7.71 7.89
CA TYR A 145 4.22 8.65 8.29
C TYR A 145 4.02 8.65 9.82
N TYR A 146 3.91 7.47 10.43
CA TYR A 146 3.77 7.38 11.89
C TYR A 146 5.01 7.86 12.65
N TYR A 147 6.19 7.69 12.09
CA TYR A 147 7.43 8.17 12.70
C TYR A 147 7.53 9.69 12.66
N LYS A 148 7.22 10.31 11.52
CA LYS A 148 7.28 11.76 11.31
C LYS A 148 6.04 12.49 11.79
N GLN A 149 4.89 11.82 11.86
CA GLN A 149 3.56 12.39 12.09
C GLN A 149 3.10 13.37 11.00
N ASP A 150 3.72 13.34 9.86
CA ASP A 150 3.40 14.13 8.67
C ASP A 150 4.00 13.50 7.40
N PHE A 151 3.77 14.10 6.25
CA PHE A 151 4.37 13.73 4.96
C PHE A 151 5.56 14.63 4.59
N SER A 152 6.32 15.16 5.55
CA SER A 152 7.49 16.02 5.34
C SER A 152 8.76 15.26 4.96
N TYR A 153 8.64 14.09 4.36
CA TYR A 153 9.76 13.28 3.88
C TYR A 153 9.53 12.89 2.40
N ASP A 154 10.62 12.70 1.67
CA ASP A 154 10.55 12.29 0.28
C ASP A 154 10.15 10.80 0.18
N GLN A 155 9.40 10.46 -0.87
CA GLN A 155 9.18 9.06 -1.23
C GLN A 155 10.51 8.46 -1.67
N ARG A 156 10.84 7.29 -1.15
CA ARG A 156 12.08 6.59 -1.41
C ARG A 156 11.84 5.27 -2.12
N ALA A 157 12.73 4.92 -3.02
CA ALA A 157 12.66 3.70 -3.82
C ALA A 157 13.84 2.78 -3.47
N PHE A 158 13.58 1.74 -2.69
CA PHE A 158 14.59 0.77 -2.25
C PHE A 158 13.97 -0.60 -2.02
N GLU A 159 14.80 -1.60 -1.87
CA GLU A 159 14.42 -2.94 -1.44
C GLU A 159 14.47 -3.01 0.10
N ALA A 160 13.34 -3.19 0.76
CA ALA A 160 13.27 -3.25 2.21
C ALA A 160 14.18 -4.35 2.79
N PRO A 161 14.88 -4.10 3.90
CA PRO A 161 15.64 -5.12 4.60
C PRO A 161 14.75 -6.31 4.99
N GLN A 162 15.26 -7.54 4.86
CA GLN A 162 14.50 -8.75 5.20
C GLN A 162 14.05 -8.76 6.66
N GLU A 163 14.87 -8.22 7.55
CA GLU A 163 14.54 -8.11 8.97
C GLU A 163 13.28 -7.31 9.26
N TRP A 164 12.89 -6.37 8.38
CA TRP A 164 11.62 -5.64 8.55
C TRP A 164 10.41 -6.54 8.27
N LEU A 165 10.52 -7.39 7.27
CA LEU A 165 9.48 -8.36 6.95
C LEU A 165 9.35 -9.38 8.09
N ASP A 166 10.48 -9.88 8.59
CA ASP A 166 10.54 -10.87 9.67
C ASP A 166 9.94 -10.30 10.98
N MET A 167 10.21 -9.03 11.30
CA MET A 167 9.59 -8.35 12.45
C MET A 167 8.08 -8.27 12.35
N CYS A 168 7.53 -8.20 11.14
CA CYS A 168 6.09 -8.07 10.91
C CYS A 168 5.34 -9.41 10.85
N GLU A 169 6.01 -10.57 10.74
CA GLU A 169 5.34 -11.88 10.57
C GLU A 169 4.28 -12.15 11.62
N GLU A 170 4.51 -11.77 12.87
CA GLU A 170 3.55 -11.97 13.97
C GLU A 170 2.30 -11.10 13.88
N LEU A 171 2.31 -10.07 13.03
CA LEU A 171 1.18 -9.17 12.81
C LEU A 171 0.19 -9.71 11.77
N GLN A 172 0.52 -10.84 11.16
CA GLN A 172 -0.31 -11.45 10.12
C GLN A 172 -1.67 -11.85 10.68
N GLN A 173 -2.73 -11.41 10.00
CA GLN A 173 -4.11 -11.75 10.30
C GLN A 173 -4.79 -12.32 9.05
N ASP A 174 -5.74 -13.24 9.26
CA ASP A 174 -6.50 -13.79 8.14
C ASP A 174 -7.73 -12.92 7.83
N TYR A 175 -7.62 -12.09 6.81
CA TYR A 175 -8.71 -11.30 6.25
C TYR A 175 -9.47 -12.03 5.12
N SER A 176 -9.11 -13.29 4.81
CA SER A 176 -9.72 -14.07 3.72
C SER A 176 -11.20 -14.32 3.90
N HIS A 177 -11.70 -14.25 5.13
CA HIS A 177 -13.10 -14.50 5.49
C HIS A 177 -14.05 -13.31 5.24
N ASN A 178 -13.56 -12.14 4.84
CA ASN A 178 -14.42 -11.03 4.41
C ASN A 178 -15.01 -11.30 3.02
N SER A 179 -15.66 -12.43 2.88
CA SER A 179 -16.08 -13.08 1.63
C SER A 179 -17.18 -12.39 0.83
N ILE A 180 -17.86 -11.38 1.39
CA ILE A 180 -19.03 -10.76 0.71
C ILE A 180 -18.60 -10.02 -0.55
N LEU A 181 -17.42 -9.38 -0.55
CA LEU A 181 -16.92 -8.64 -1.70
C LEU A 181 -16.13 -9.52 -2.68
N LYS A 182 -15.49 -10.61 -2.22
CA LYS A 182 -14.84 -11.59 -3.12
C LYS A 182 -15.83 -12.21 -4.10
N GLY A 183 -17.10 -12.41 -3.67
CA GLY A 183 -18.18 -12.91 -4.55
C GLY A 183 -18.63 -11.94 -5.63
N LEU A 184 -18.38 -10.63 -5.46
CA LEU A 184 -18.72 -9.62 -6.47
C LEU A 184 -17.66 -9.54 -7.58
N LEU A 185 -16.39 -9.80 -7.26
CA LEU A 185 -15.27 -9.74 -8.19
C LEU A 185 -15.20 -10.96 -9.13
N HIS A 186 -15.81 -12.09 -8.77
CA HIS A 186 -15.92 -13.26 -9.64
C HIS A 186 -17.07 -13.19 -10.65
N LYS A 187 -17.87 -12.10 -10.63
CA LYS A 187 -19.00 -11.89 -11.56
C LYS A 187 -18.74 -10.79 -12.60
N ALA A 188 -17.58 -10.15 -12.56
CA ALA A 188 -17.07 -9.24 -13.56
C ALA A 188 -15.93 -9.92 -14.35
#